data_02a8f1c4814a0f7325d3c728e66d657e
#
_entry.id   02a8f1c4814a0f7325d3c728e66d657e
#
_cell.length_a   1.000
_cell.length_b   1.000
_cell.length_c   1.000
_cell.angle_alpha   90.00
_cell.angle_beta   90.00
_cell.angle_gamma   90.00
#
_symmetry.space_group_name_H-M   'P 1'
#
loop_
_entity.id
_entity.type
_entity.pdbx_description
1 polymer ?
#
loop_
_entity_poly.entity_id
_entity_poly.type
_entity_poly.pdbx_seq_one_letter_code
_entity_poly.pdbx_strand_id
1 'polypeptide(L)'
;MEAPRTTQAGTARTPATLADPVPRGPWRPGFFDLEGHRGARGLVVENTVPSFLRAVALGASTLELDVQLTADGALVVWHDPVVGADKAVDTGPAVPSDTAFPYVGTPVVDLTLGQLSCLDVGRRTLPAFPGQQARPGTRIPLLADVLHAVHEVDPDVWFLVEVKCDPTRPELSSAPEDLVAAVVDVVDAAGAGGRVVLESFDWRVLEHARRVAPQLPLAALADPRTFAPGSPWTGSLSYEDHDGDLVSAAVALGAAAVAPAYAEPYGATTADPGFRLVTDREFVDRAHAAGLAVVPWTVNAERDLALVIEAGVDGLITDYPDRAARLLQ
;
A
#
# COMPACT_ATOMS: atom_id res chain seq x y z
N MET A 1 -10.77 49.53 -13.32
CA MET A 1 -10.87 49.19 -11.89
C MET A 1 -10.99 47.71 -11.77
N GLU A 2 -9.87 47.06 -11.53
CA GLU A 2 -9.75 45.61 -11.39
C GLU A 2 -9.94 45.26 -9.90
N ALA A 3 -10.85 44.36 -9.60
CA ALA A 3 -11.10 43.90 -8.22
C ALA A 3 -9.96 42.97 -7.78
N PRO A 4 -9.49 43.02 -6.53
CA PRO A 4 -8.42 42.17 -6.05
C PRO A 4 -8.92 40.70 -5.90
N ARG A 5 -8.17 39.75 -6.47
CA ARG A 5 -8.34 38.32 -6.23
C ARG A 5 -7.98 38.02 -4.77
N THR A 6 -8.95 37.61 -3.99
CA THR A 6 -8.73 37.05 -2.66
C THR A 6 -8.10 35.66 -2.82
N THR A 7 -6.82 35.53 -2.52
CA THR A 7 -6.15 34.29 -2.24
C THR A 7 -6.75 33.68 -0.97
N GLN A 8 -7.47 32.59 -1.09
CA GLN A 8 -7.82 31.76 0.08
C GLN A 8 -6.50 31.26 0.69
N ALA A 9 -6.20 31.73 1.89
CA ALA A 9 -5.14 31.18 2.71
C ALA A 9 -5.52 29.73 3.07
N GLY A 10 -4.71 28.79 2.61
CA GLY A 10 -4.82 27.39 3.05
C GLY A 10 -4.77 27.35 4.58
N THR A 11 -5.74 26.71 5.19
CA THR A 11 -5.78 26.48 6.63
C THR A 11 -4.58 25.63 7.01
N ALA A 12 -3.60 26.22 7.69
CA ALA A 12 -2.48 25.48 8.26
C ALA A 12 -3.04 24.40 9.21
N ARG A 13 -2.82 23.13 8.87
CA ARG A 13 -3.20 22.01 9.73
C ARG A 13 -2.35 22.05 11.01
N THR A 14 -2.99 21.94 12.15
CA THR A 14 -2.29 21.85 13.44
C THR A 14 -1.64 20.46 13.54
N PRO A 15 -0.35 20.37 13.89
CA PRO A 15 0.28 19.07 14.12
C PRO A 15 -0.41 18.30 15.24
N ALA A 16 -0.58 16.97 15.05
CA ALA A 16 -1.12 16.09 16.08
C ALA A 16 -0.21 16.03 17.31
N THR A 17 -0.81 15.92 18.48
CA THR A 17 -0.09 15.61 19.72
C THR A 17 -0.17 14.10 19.98
N LEU A 18 0.80 13.54 20.69
CA LEU A 18 0.82 12.12 21.07
C LEU A 18 -0.42 11.68 21.91
N ALA A 19 -1.23 12.65 22.36
CA ALA A 19 -2.45 12.41 23.14
C ALA A 19 -3.72 12.25 22.27
N ASP A 20 -3.63 12.50 20.98
CA ASP A 20 -4.79 12.35 20.09
C ASP A 20 -5.13 10.86 19.86
N PRO A 21 -6.43 10.49 19.86
CA PRO A 21 -6.82 9.11 19.64
C PRO A 21 -6.36 8.65 18.24
N VAL A 22 -5.79 7.43 18.17
CA VAL A 22 -5.38 6.81 16.91
C VAL A 22 -6.63 6.41 16.14
N PRO A 23 -6.82 6.86 14.87
CA PRO A 23 -7.90 6.41 14.02
C PRO A 23 -7.80 4.90 13.75
N ARG A 24 -8.91 4.17 13.83
CA ARG A 24 -8.88 2.69 13.77
C ARG A 24 -8.96 2.08 12.38
N GLY A 25 -9.25 2.87 11.35
CA GLY A 25 -9.39 2.35 9.98
C GLY A 25 -10.59 1.38 9.82
N PRO A 26 -10.50 0.40 8.90
CA PRO A 26 -11.56 -0.57 8.62
C PRO A 26 -11.71 -1.62 9.74
N TRP A 27 -10.69 -1.83 10.57
CA TRP A 27 -10.59 -2.91 11.54
C TRP A 27 -11.52 -2.68 12.75
N ARG A 28 -12.65 -3.38 12.75
CA ARG A 28 -13.73 -3.24 13.73
C ARG A 28 -14.06 -4.60 14.37
N PRO A 29 -14.41 -4.66 15.64
CA PRO A 29 -14.84 -5.91 16.26
C PRO A 29 -15.96 -6.60 15.46
N GLY A 30 -15.77 -7.90 15.19
CA GLY A 30 -16.76 -8.71 14.45
C GLY A 30 -16.78 -8.50 12.94
N PHE A 31 -15.85 -7.74 12.39
CA PHE A 31 -15.63 -7.57 10.95
C PHE A 31 -14.23 -8.05 10.59
N PHE A 32 -14.13 -8.93 9.59
CA PHE A 32 -12.87 -9.38 9.03
C PHE A 32 -12.57 -8.59 7.77
N ASP A 33 -11.41 -7.93 7.71
CA ASP A 33 -11.01 -7.12 6.56
C ASP A 33 -10.29 -7.98 5.52
N LEU A 34 -10.95 -8.24 4.40
CA LEU A 34 -10.37 -8.93 3.26
C LEU A 34 -9.74 -7.91 2.33
N GLU A 35 -8.40 -7.91 2.25
CA GLU A 35 -7.65 -6.91 1.50
C GLU A 35 -7.09 -7.49 0.20
N GLY A 36 -7.45 -6.87 -0.92
CA GLY A 36 -6.96 -7.26 -2.25
C GLY A 36 -5.61 -6.63 -2.54
N HIS A 37 -4.52 -7.42 -2.53
CA HIS A 37 -3.14 -7.00 -2.80
C HIS A 37 -2.99 -6.51 -4.24
N ARG A 38 -2.73 -5.21 -4.41
CA ARG A 38 -2.71 -4.53 -5.71
C ARG A 38 -3.96 -4.83 -6.54
N GLY A 39 -5.10 -4.92 -5.85
CA GLY A 39 -6.35 -5.44 -6.36
C GLY A 39 -6.46 -6.97 -6.25
N ALA A 40 -6.77 -7.65 -7.34
CA ALA A 40 -6.80 -9.12 -7.44
C ALA A 40 -5.61 -9.62 -8.25
N ARG A 41 -4.38 -9.35 -7.79
CA ARG A 41 -3.11 -9.56 -8.51
C ARG A 41 -2.96 -10.97 -9.08
N GLY A 42 -3.40 -11.99 -8.35
CA GLY A 42 -3.33 -13.37 -8.83
C GLY A 42 -4.26 -13.69 -10.00
N LEU A 43 -5.23 -12.84 -10.30
CA LEU A 43 -6.30 -13.03 -11.29
C LEU A 43 -6.29 -12.02 -12.43
N VAL A 44 -5.87 -10.78 -12.15
CA VAL A 44 -5.78 -9.68 -13.13
C VAL A 44 -4.48 -8.91 -12.88
N VAL A 45 -3.91 -8.30 -13.91
CA VAL A 45 -2.65 -7.54 -13.80
C VAL A 45 -2.75 -6.48 -12.71
N GLU A 46 -1.76 -6.48 -11.81
CA GLU A 46 -1.67 -5.69 -10.58
C GLU A 46 -1.74 -4.18 -10.79
N ASN A 47 -2.16 -3.45 -9.74
CA ASN A 47 -2.15 -1.97 -9.70
C ASN A 47 -2.85 -1.33 -10.91
N THR A 48 -3.94 -1.94 -11.35
CA THR A 48 -4.77 -1.45 -12.46
C THR A 48 -6.23 -1.34 -12.04
N VAL A 49 -6.96 -0.39 -12.62
CA VAL A 49 -8.40 -0.26 -12.34
C VAL A 49 -9.15 -1.58 -12.55
N PRO A 50 -8.92 -2.36 -13.62
CA PRO A 50 -9.54 -3.69 -13.76
C PRO A 50 -9.22 -4.67 -12.62
N SER A 51 -8.02 -4.62 -12.04
CA SER A 51 -7.63 -5.47 -10.90
C SER A 51 -8.39 -5.08 -9.64
N PHE A 52 -8.49 -3.78 -9.36
CA PHE A 52 -9.22 -3.28 -8.20
C PHE A 52 -10.72 -3.61 -8.29
N LEU A 53 -11.35 -3.33 -9.42
CA LEU A 53 -12.76 -3.66 -9.63
C LEU A 53 -13.01 -5.17 -9.55
N ARG A 54 -12.03 -5.98 -9.96
CA ARG A 54 -12.12 -7.44 -9.79
C ARG A 54 -12.07 -7.85 -8.32
N ALA A 55 -11.20 -7.24 -7.51
CA ALA A 55 -11.14 -7.51 -6.07
C ALA A 55 -12.45 -7.13 -5.37
N VAL A 56 -13.01 -5.96 -5.66
CA VAL A 56 -14.34 -5.54 -5.15
C VAL A 56 -15.41 -6.56 -5.51
N ALA A 57 -15.47 -6.99 -6.77
CA ALA A 57 -16.44 -7.99 -7.23
C ALA A 57 -16.27 -9.37 -6.57
N LEU A 58 -15.13 -9.63 -5.94
CA LEU A 58 -14.83 -10.85 -5.18
C LEU A 58 -15.06 -10.69 -3.67
N GLY A 59 -15.51 -9.52 -3.23
CA GLY A 59 -15.86 -9.23 -1.84
C GLY A 59 -14.70 -8.69 -1.00
N ALA A 60 -13.64 -8.15 -1.62
CA ALA A 60 -12.63 -7.40 -0.89
C ALA A 60 -13.27 -6.15 -0.28
N SER A 61 -13.07 -5.95 1.02
CA SER A 61 -13.52 -4.77 1.78
C SER A 61 -12.50 -3.64 1.75
N THR A 62 -11.23 -3.97 1.49
CA THR A 62 -10.13 -3.03 1.35
C THR A 62 -9.31 -3.38 0.11
N LEU A 63 -8.82 -2.37 -0.58
CA LEU A 63 -7.91 -2.49 -1.71
C LEU A 63 -6.54 -1.96 -1.29
N GLU A 64 -5.56 -2.85 -1.25
CA GLU A 64 -4.18 -2.44 -1.09
C GLU A 64 -3.62 -2.02 -2.46
N LEU A 65 -2.82 -0.96 -2.48
CA LEU A 65 -2.20 -0.38 -3.67
C LEU A 65 -0.94 0.42 -3.31
N ASP A 66 -0.03 0.53 -4.29
CA ASP A 66 1.25 1.20 -4.15
C ASP A 66 1.28 2.55 -4.86
N VAL A 67 1.80 3.59 -4.23
CA VAL A 67 1.90 4.90 -4.87
C VAL A 67 3.33 5.44 -4.94
N GLN A 68 3.62 6.13 -6.05
CA GLN A 68 4.88 6.82 -6.30
C GLN A 68 4.62 8.17 -7.00
N LEU A 69 5.55 9.12 -6.87
CA LEU A 69 5.53 10.37 -7.61
C LEU A 69 6.36 10.28 -8.89
N THR A 70 5.81 10.85 -9.96
CA THR A 70 6.52 11.07 -11.23
C THR A 70 7.43 12.31 -11.17
N ALA A 71 8.29 12.50 -12.15
CA ALA A 71 9.17 13.66 -12.29
C ALA A 71 8.41 15.00 -12.33
N ASP A 72 7.17 15.00 -12.83
CA ASP A 72 6.30 16.18 -12.89
C ASP A 72 5.25 16.22 -11.78
N GLY A 73 5.42 15.40 -10.71
CA GLY A 73 4.65 15.45 -9.47
C GLY A 73 3.27 14.77 -9.56
N ALA A 74 2.99 13.93 -10.55
CA ALA A 74 1.78 13.15 -10.59
C ALA A 74 1.88 11.93 -9.66
N LEU A 75 0.83 11.65 -8.88
CA LEU A 75 0.77 10.51 -7.99
C LEU A 75 0.17 9.30 -8.72
N VAL A 76 1.03 8.36 -9.07
CA VAL A 76 0.69 7.16 -9.88
C VAL A 76 0.62 5.91 -9.01
N VAL A 77 -0.18 4.92 -9.46
CA VAL A 77 -0.33 3.63 -8.76
C VAL A 77 0.56 2.60 -9.44
N TRP A 78 1.72 2.33 -8.82
CA TRP A 78 2.74 1.43 -9.33
C TRP A 78 3.69 0.97 -8.21
N HIS A 79 4.08 -0.32 -8.21
CA HIS A 79 4.89 -0.89 -7.13
C HIS A 79 6.39 -0.69 -7.29
N ASP A 80 6.95 -1.06 -8.45
CA ASP A 80 8.40 -1.15 -8.60
C ASP A 80 9.02 0.24 -8.79
N PRO A 81 10.19 0.53 -8.21
CA PRO A 81 10.82 1.84 -8.38
C PRO A 81 11.29 2.08 -9.82
N VAL A 82 11.50 1.01 -10.59
CA VAL A 82 11.90 1.04 -12.00
C VAL A 82 10.83 0.34 -12.84
N VAL A 83 10.49 0.88 -14.00
CA VAL A 83 9.53 0.27 -14.93
C VAL A 83 10.12 -1.00 -15.53
N GLY A 84 9.70 -2.16 -15.04
CA GLY A 84 10.23 -3.46 -15.45
C GLY A 84 9.68 -3.96 -16.79
N ALA A 85 10.54 -4.57 -17.60
CA ALA A 85 10.17 -5.17 -18.88
C ALA A 85 9.29 -6.44 -18.73
N ASP A 86 9.21 -7.00 -17.55
CA ASP A 86 8.33 -8.12 -17.21
C ASP A 86 6.87 -7.68 -17.02
N LYS A 87 6.63 -6.39 -16.69
CA LYS A 87 5.32 -5.82 -16.42
C LYS A 87 4.84 -4.81 -17.46
N ALA A 88 5.75 -4.09 -18.12
CA ALA A 88 5.43 -3.00 -19.02
C ALA A 88 5.95 -3.20 -20.44
N VAL A 89 5.29 -2.57 -21.40
CA VAL A 89 5.69 -2.52 -22.82
C VAL A 89 5.57 -1.09 -23.31
N ASP A 90 6.64 -0.54 -23.88
CA ASP A 90 6.61 0.74 -24.58
C ASP A 90 5.68 0.68 -25.78
N THR A 91 4.81 1.69 -25.95
CA THR A 91 3.90 1.80 -27.10
C THR A 91 4.32 2.88 -28.10
N GLY A 92 5.21 3.76 -27.69
CA GLY A 92 5.78 4.85 -28.48
C GLY A 92 6.30 5.97 -27.60
N PRO A 93 7.07 6.93 -28.14
CA PRO A 93 7.53 8.08 -27.38
C PRO A 93 6.36 9.06 -27.09
N ALA A 94 6.41 9.75 -25.95
CA ALA A 94 5.42 10.76 -25.55
C ALA A 94 5.36 11.94 -26.54
N VAL A 95 6.51 12.31 -27.09
CA VAL A 95 6.64 13.25 -28.20
C VAL A 95 7.64 12.69 -29.20
N PRO A 96 7.52 13.00 -30.53
CA PRO A 96 8.36 12.39 -31.56
C PRO A 96 9.86 12.53 -31.38
N SER A 97 10.32 13.54 -30.64
CA SER A 97 11.73 13.81 -30.38
C SER A 97 12.18 13.45 -28.97
N ASP A 98 11.40 12.66 -28.23
CA ASP A 98 11.73 12.30 -26.84
C ASP A 98 12.96 11.38 -26.79
N THR A 99 14.08 11.94 -26.33
CA THR A 99 15.36 11.22 -26.22
C THR A 99 15.41 10.27 -25.02
N ALA A 100 14.44 10.35 -24.09
CA ALA A 100 14.31 9.44 -22.95
C ALA A 100 13.62 8.11 -23.34
N PHE A 101 13.02 8.04 -24.54
CA PHE A 101 12.44 6.77 -25.04
C PHE A 101 13.53 5.77 -25.44
N PRO A 102 13.41 4.47 -25.10
CA PRO A 102 12.29 3.80 -24.42
C PRO A 102 12.28 4.03 -22.90
N TYR A 103 11.07 4.00 -22.30
CA TYR A 103 10.87 4.27 -20.86
C TYR A 103 10.98 3.03 -19.98
N VAL A 104 10.79 1.83 -20.54
CA VAL A 104 11.04 0.58 -19.85
C VAL A 104 12.53 0.51 -19.44
N GLY A 105 12.78 0.28 -18.16
CA GLY A 105 14.11 0.30 -17.55
C GLY A 105 14.46 1.60 -16.83
N THR A 106 13.57 2.61 -16.87
CA THR A 106 13.78 3.91 -16.23
C THR A 106 13.07 3.96 -14.86
N PRO A 107 13.64 4.62 -13.84
CA PRO A 107 12.96 4.89 -12.59
C PRO A 107 11.68 5.72 -12.78
N VAL A 108 10.62 5.41 -12.01
CA VAL A 108 9.36 6.14 -12.08
C VAL A 108 9.55 7.63 -11.74
N VAL A 109 10.40 7.92 -10.76
CA VAL A 109 10.71 9.27 -10.31
C VAL A 109 11.38 10.14 -11.40
N ASP A 110 11.98 9.52 -12.41
CA ASP A 110 12.63 10.19 -13.55
C ASP A 110 11.69 10.36 -14.76
N LEU A 111 10.50 9.78 -14.73
CA LEU A 111 9.53 9.82 -15.84
C LEU A 111 8.38 10.77 -15.51
N THR A 112 7.95 11.52 -16.53
CA THR A 112 6.71 12.31 -16.46
C THR A 112 5.47 11.44 -16.64
N LEU A 113 4.31 11.92 -16.18
CA LEU A 113 3.02 11.26 -16.43
C LEU A 113 2.77 11.03 -17.92
N GLY A 114 3.15 11.99 -18.77
CA GLY A 114 3.05 11.86 -20.22
C GLY A 114 3.84 10.66 -20.77
N GLN A 115 5.04 10.43 -20.26
CA GLN A 115 5.90 9.29 -20.62
C GLN A 115 5.34 7.97 -20.08
N LEU A 116 4.92 7.92 -18.82
CA LEU A 116 4.28 6.74 -18.22
C LEU A 116 2.97 6.36 -18.94
N SER A 117 2.23 7.35 -19.45
CA SER A 117 1.02 7.12 -20.26
C SER A 117 1.29 6.43 -21.60
N CYS A 118 2.55 6.33 -22.02
CA CYS A 118 2.97 5.59 -23.21
C CYS A 118 3.34 4.12 -22.93
N LEU A 119 3.14 3.65 -21.70
CA LEU A 119 3.37 2.25 -21.31
C LEU A 119 2.06 1.46 -21.33
N ASP A 120 2.09 0.24 -21.90
CA ASP A 120 1.03 -0.76 -21.74
C ASP A 120 1.44 -1.73 -20.63
N VAL A 121 0.79 -1.60 -19.47
CA VAL A 121 1.06 -2.41 -18.29
C VAL A 121 0.09 -3.59 -18.13
N GLY A 122 -0.90 -3.68 -19.00
CA GLY A 122 -1.89 -4.77 -18.97
C GLY A 122 -1.58 -5.93 -19.93
N ARG A 123 -0.57 -5.79 -20.77
CA ARG A 123 -0.28 -6.78 -21.82
C ARG A 123 0.42 -8.03 -21.31
N ARG A 124 1.24 -7.90 -20.29
CA ARG A 124 2.06 -8.99 -19.75
C ARG A 124 1.44 -9.56 -18.47
N THR A 125 1.51 -10.87 -18.34
CA THR A 125 1.18 -11.58 -17.09
C THR A 125 2.45 -12.10 -16.44
N LEU A 126 2.44 -12.22 -15.13
CA LEU A 126 3.60 -12.69 -14.38
C LEU A 126 3.59 -14.22 -14.28
N PRO A 127 4.73 -14.89 -14.51
CA PRO A 127 4.82 -16.36 -14.42
C PRO A 127 4.41 -16.93 -13.04
N ALA A 128 4.58 -16.15 -11.98
CA ALA A 128 4.15 -16.51 -10.64
C ALA A 128 2.61 -16.62 -10.49
N PHE A 129 1.86 -16.04 -11.42
CA PHE A 129 0.39 -16.00 -11.42
C PHE A 129 -0.17 -16.60 -12.72
N PRO A 130 -0.16 -17.93 -12.88
CA PRO A 130 -0.56 -18.60 -14.13
C PRO A 130 -2.03 -18.39 -14.51
N GLY A 131 -2.88 -18.00 -13.54
CA GLY A 131 -4.30 -17.65 -13.78
C GLY A 131 -4.55 -16.16 -14.08
N GLN A 132 -3.51 -15.34 -14.07
CA GLN A 132 -3.63 -13.90 -14.26
C GLN A 132 -4.09 -13.55 -15.68
N GLN A 133 -5.11 -12.72 -15.78
CA GLN A 133 -5.67 -12.26 -17.06
C GLN A 133 -4.99 -10.98 -17.52
N ALA A 134 -4.41 -11.02 -18.73
CA ALA A 134 -3.91 -9.81 -19.39
C ALA A 134 -5.09 -8.89 -19.76
N ARG A 135 -4.82 -7.59 -19.75
CA ARG A 135 -5.72 -6.50 -20.19
C ARG A 135 -4.97 -5.53 -21.10
N PRO A 136 -4.60 -5.93 -22.32
CA PRO A 136 -3.80 -5.09 -23.22
C PRO A 136 -4.43 -3.70 -23.40
N GLY A 137 -3.59 -2.68 -23.44
CA GLY A 137 -4.00 -1.28 -23.53
C GLY A 137 -4.23 -0.60 -22.18
N THR A 138 -4.10 -1.33 -21.06
CA THR A 138 -4.18 -0.73 -19.70
C THR A 138 -2.95 0.13 -19.44
N ARG A 139 -3.19 1.28 -18.83
CA ARG A 139 -2.16 2.26 -18.44
C ARG A 139 -1.95 2.24 -16.92
N ILE A 140 -0.81 2.78 -16.49
CA ILE A 140 -0.59 3.07 -15.07
C ILE A 140 -1.61 4.13 -14.65
N PRO A 141 -2.50 3.87 -13.66
CA PRO A 141 -3.50 4.84 -13.26
C PRO A 141 -2.93 5.88 -12.29
N LEU A 142 -3.57 7.03 -12.21
CA LEU A 142 -3.42 7.95 -11.08
C LEU A 142 -4.17 7.40 -9.86
N LEU A 143 -3.72 7.73 -8.65
CA LEU A 143 -4.48 7.41 -7.43
C LEU A 143 -5.91 7.98 -7.50
N ALA A 144 -6.07 9.20 -7.97
CA ALA A 144 -7.38 9.83 -8.12
C ALA A 144 -8.34 9.02 -9.01
N ASP A 145 -7.83 8.46 -10.11
CA ASP A 145 -8.62 7.63 -11.03
C ASP A 145 -9.08 6.33 -10.37
N VAL A 146 -8.21 5.71 -9.55
CA VAL A 146 -8.55 4.49 -8.82
C VAL A 146 -9.62 4.77 -7.76
N LEU A 147 -9.42 5.82 -6.94
CA LEU A 147 -10.40 6.23 -5.92
C LEU A 147 -11.77 6.50 -6.54
N HIS A 148 -11.81 7.23 -7.65
CA HIS A 148 -13.05 7.53 -8.37
C HIS A 148 -13.72 6.27 -8.92
N ALA A 149 -12.97 5.44 -9.67
CA ALA A 149 -13.51 4.26 -10.33
C ALA A 149 -14.07 3.22 -9.34
N VAL A 150 -13.44 3.07 -8.16
CA VAL A 150 -13.92 2.17 -7.11
C VAL A 150 -15.13 2.76 -6.41
N HIS A 151 -15.12 4.06 -6.09
CA HIS A 151 -16.24 4.74 -5.44
C HIS A 151 -17.55 4.63 -6.26
N GLU A 152 -17.48 4.70 -7.59
CA GLU A 152 -18.64 4.54 -8.48
C GLU A 152 -19.26 3.14 -8.41
N VAL A 153 -18.50 2.11 -8.00
CA VAL A 153 -18.96 0.71 -7.91
C VAL A 153 -19.36 0.36 -6.48
N ASP A 154 -18.54 0.72 -5.51
CA ASP A 154 -18.80 0.49 -4.09
C ASP A 154 -18.21 1.62 -3.25
N PRO A 155 -19.04 2.54 -2.75
CA PRO A 155 -18.59 3.68 -1.95
C PRO A 155 -18.09 3.30 -0.56
N ASP A 156 -18.25 2.07 -0.10
CA ASP A 156 -17.87 1.64 1.26
C ASP A 156 -16.50 0.94 1.32
N VAL A 157 -15.88 0.65 0.17
CA VAL A 157 -14.56 0.03 0.08
C VAL A 157 -13.48 0.97 0.64
N TRP A 158 -12.58 0.40 1.44
CA TRP A 158 -11.39 1.08 1.96
C TRP A 158 -10.20 0.96 1.03
N PHE A 159 -9.23 1.83 1.21
CA PHE A 159 -7.96 1.81 0.50
C PHE A 159 -6.82 1.77 1.50
N LEU A 160 -5.97 0.76 1.39
CA LEU A 160 -4.69 0.66 2.07
C LEU A 160 -3.61 1.12 1.09
N VAL A 161 -3.09 2.32 1.31
CA VAL A 161 -2.18 3.00 0.36
C VAL A 161 -0.76 2.85 0.85
N GLU A 162 0.03 1.99 0.18
CA GLU A 162 1.46 1.89 0.43
C GLU A 162 2.19 3.06 -0.23
N VAL A 163 2.78 3.90 0.59
CA VAL A 163 3.65 5.00 0.12
C VAL A 163 5.05 4.44 -0.07
N LYS A 164 5.46 4.28 -1.35
CA LYS A 164 6.74 3.65 -1.73
C LYS A 164 7.90 4.62 -1.52
N CYS A 165 8.69 4.35 -0.51
CA CYS A 165 9.94 5.05 -0.21
C CYS A 165 11.00 4.05 0.23
N ASP A 166 12.25 4.25 -0.19
CA ASP A 166 13.36 3.35 0.14
C ASP A 166 14.51 4.15 0.75
N PRO A 167 14.74 4.06 2.08
CA PRO A 167 15.82 4.78 2.75
C PRO A 167 17.20 4.33 2.32
N THR A 168 17.32 3.15 1.68
CA THR A 168 18.60 2.59 1.21
C THR A 168 18.93 3.01 -0.21
N ARG A 169 17.93 3.50 -0.98
CA ARG A 169 18.06 3.96 -2.36
C ARG A 169 17.22 5.23 -2.60
N PRO A 170 17.57 6.32 -1.91
CA PRO A 170 16.78 7.55 -1.93
C PRO A 170 16.67 8.19 -3.32
N GLU A 171 17.56 7.83 -4.25
CA GLU A 171 17.52 8.29 -5.65
C GLU A 171 16.40 7.64 -6.48
N LEU A 172 15.75 6.59 -5.98
CA LEU A 172 14.70 5.87 -6.67
C LEU A 172 13.28 6.22 -6.21
N SER A 173 13.15 7.16 -5.27
CA SER A 173 11.84 7.63 -4.77
C SER A 173 11.91 9.12 -4.43
N SER A 174 10.75 9.76 -4.39
CA SER A 174 10.63 11.13 -3.83
C SER A 174 10.80 11.10 -2.31
N ALA A 175 11.03 12.27 -1.71
CA ALA A 175 11.14 12.39 -0.26
C ALA A 175 9.82 12.00 0.43
N PRO A 176 9.89 11.43 1.65
CA PRO A 176 8.67 11.06 2.42
C PRO A 176 7.66 12.20 2.55
N GLU A 177 8.15 13.42 2.75
CA GLU A 177 7.31 14.62 2.91
C GLU A 177 6.51 14.94 1.65
N ASP A 178 7.14 14.86 0.48
CA ASP A 178 6.51 15.16 -0.80
C ASP A 178 5.46 14.08 -1.15
N LEU A 179 5.79 12.80 -0.91
CA LEU A 179 4.88 11.68 -1.11
C LEU A 179 3.63 11.79 -0.23
N VAL A 180 3.81 12.05 1.07
CA VAL A 180 2.69 12.20 2.00
C VAL A 180 1.82 13.40 1.63
N ALA A 181 2.43 14.53 1.28
CA ALA A 181 1.69 15.71 0.85
C ALA A 181 0.82 15.42 -0.37
N ALA A 182 1.39 14.77 -1.40
CA ALA A 182 0.66 14.42 -2.61
C ALA A 182 -0.50 13.43 -2.33
N VAL A 183 -0.29 12.43 -1.48
CA VAL A 183 -1.37 11.49 -1.09
C VAL A 183 -2.48 12.23 -0.36
N VAL A 184 -2.15 13.07 0.61
CA VAL A 184 -3.14 13.83 1.39
C VAL A 184 -3.95 14.76 0.47
N ASP A 185 -3.29 15.46 -0.46
CA ASP A 185 -3.97 16.36 -1.40
C ASP A 185 -4.95 15.60 -2.31
N VAL A 186 -4.56 14.43 -2.83
CA VAL A 186 -5.43 13.59 -3.68
C VAL A 186 -6.60 13.02 -2.86
N VAL A 187 -6.35 12.51 -1.67
CA VAL A 187 -7.37 11.94 -0.76
C VAL A 187 -8.38 12.99 -0.33
N ASP A 188 -7.93 14.20 0.01
CA ASP A 188 -8.80 15.30 0.37
C ASP A 188 -9.65 15.78 -0.82
N ALA A 189 -9.02 15.91 -2.01
CA ALA A 189 -9.73 16.32 -3.22
C ALA A 189 -10.80 15.30 -3.64
N ALA A 190 -10.55 14.01 -3.40
CA ALA A 190 -11.51 12.93 -3.67
C ALA A 190 -12.57 12.78 -2.56
N GLY A 191 -12.45 13.47 -1.42
CA GLY A 191 -13.32 13.28 -0.25
C GLY A 191 -13.20 11.87 0.37
N ALA A 192 -12.07 11.19 0.17
CA ALA A 192 -11.86 9.79 0.55
C ALA A 192 -11.23 9.61 1.94
N GLY A 193 -10.95 10.69 2.68
CA GLY A 193 -10.19 10.64 3.95
C GLY A 193 -10.78 9.76 5.06
N GLY A 194 -12.07 9.45 4.99
CA GLY A 194 -12.72 8.52 5.93
C GLY A 194 -12.53 7.02 5.59
N ARG A 195 -11.83 6.69 4.48
CA ARG A 195 -11.68 5.34 3.96
C ARG A 195 -10.30 5.05 3.38
N VAL A 196 -9.29 5.81 3.80
CA VAL A 196 -7.90 5.61 3.43
C VAL A 196 -7.08 5.34 4.68
N VAL A 197 -6.28 4.30 4.63
CA VAL A 197 -5.21 3.98 5.56
C VAL A 197 -3.90 4.20 4.83
N LEU A 198 -2.90 4.78 5.47
CA LEU A 198 -1.56 4.86 4.92
C LEU A 198 -0.70 3.75 5.50
N GLU A 199 0.05 3.07 4.63
CA GLU A 199 1.06 2.11 5.06
C GLU A 199 2.40 2.39 4.38
N SER A 200 3.48 1.97 5.00
CA SER A 200 4.82 2.01 4.43
C SER A 200 5.79 1.11 5.20
N PHE A 201 6.78 0.58 4.48
CA PHE A 201 7.97 0.00 5.09
C PHE A 201 8.90 1.06 5.65
N ASP A 202 8.96 2.23 5.02
CA ASP A 202 9.73 3.36 5.51
C ASP A 202 8.90 4.15 6.53
N TRP A 203 9.13 3.89 7.80
CA TRP A 203 8.35 4.51 8.87
C TRP A 203 8.54 6.01 9.00
N ARG A 204 9.55 6.62 8.35
CA ARG A 204 9.66 8.09 8.24
C ARG A 204 8.43 8.68 7.53
N VAL A 205 7.87 7.95 6.56
CA VAL A 205 6.60 8.28 5.89
C VAL A 205 5.46 8.35 6.92
N LEU A 206 5.34 7.31 7.75
CA LEU A 206 4.28 7.19 8.75
C LEU A 206 4.44 8.22 9.88
N GLU A 207 5.68 8.46 10.34
CA GLU A 207 5.99 9.52 11.30
C GLU A 207 5.59 10.90 10.75
N HIS A 208 5.85 11.16 9.47
CA HIS A 208 5.45 12.42 8.84
C HIS A 208 3.93 12.51 8.69
N ALA A 209 3.28 11.47 8.20
CA ALA A 209 1.82 11.40 8.06
C ALA A 209 1.12 11.62 9.40
N ARG A 210 1.62 11.02 10.49
CA ARG A 210 1.08 11.23 11.84
C ARG A 210 1.07 12.70 12.26
N ARG A 211 2.05 13.49 11.82
CA ARG A 211 2.14 14.92 12.14
C ARG A 211 1.23 15.80 11.30
N VAL A 212 1.11 15.50 9.99
CA VAL A 212 0.43 16.42 9.04
C VAL A 212 -0.98 15.98 8.68
N ALA A 213 -1.30 14.70 8.83
CA ALA A 213 -2.60 14.10 8.53
C ALA A 213 -3.05 13.12 9.63
N PRO A 214 -3.16 13.57 10.90
CA PRO A 214 -3.45 12.72 12.05
C PRO A 214 -4.81 12.00 11.98
N GLN A 215 -5.68 12.43 11.08
CA GLN A 215 -6.99 11.83 10.84
C GLN A 215 -6.89 10.52 10.03
N LEU A 216 -5.80 10.28 9.30
CA LEU A 216 -5.59 9.06 8.55
C LEU A 216 -5.03 7.97 9.47
N PRO A 217 -5.67 6.78 9.53
CA PRO A 217 -5.08 5.64 10.21
C PRO A 217 -3.79 5.20 9.52
N LEU A 218 -2.86 4.64 10.29
CA LEU A 218 -1.57 4.18 9.83
C LEU A 218 -1.42 2.67 10.06
N ALA A 219 -0.84 1.94 9.10
CA ALA A 219 -0.45 0.55 9.25
C ALA A 219 1.08 0.43 9.12
N ALA A 220 1.72 -0.21 10.09
CA ALA A 220 3.17 -0.38 10.12
C ALA A 220 3.56 -1.65 9.37
N LEU A 221 4.02 -1.51 8.10
CA LEU A 221 4.59 -2.63 7.33
C LEU A 221 5.93 -3.06 7.91
N ALA A 222 6.15 -4.36 8.00
CA ALA A 222 7.40 -4.92 8.46
C ALA A 222 7.69 -6.31 7.87
N ASP A 223 8.96 -6.55 7.59
CA ASP A 223 9.51 -7.88 7.33
C ASP A 223 10.87 -8.03 8.05
N PRO A 224 11.49 -9.22 8.07
CA PRO A 224 12.78 -9.43 8.75
C PRO A 224 13.96 -8.59 8.23
N ARG A 225 13.81 -7.90 7.10
CA ARG A 225 14.84 -7.01 6.55
C ARG A 225 14.63 -5.56 6.97
N THR A 226 13.36 -5.15 7.09
CA THR A 226 13.00 -3.77 7.40
C THR A 226 12.87 -3.51 8.90
N PHE A 227 12.43 -4.51 9.68
CA PHE A 227 12.44 -4.45 11.14
C PHE A 227 13.54 -5.37 11.69
N ALA A 228 14.76 -4.85 11.77
CA ALA A 228 15.98 -5.56 12.14
C ALA A 228 16.97 -4.63 12.85
N PRO A 229 17.98 -5.17 13.55
CA PRO A 229 19.00 -4.37 14.21
C PRO A 229 19.70 -3.41 13.24
N GLY A 230 19.76 -2.11 13.60
CA GLY A 230 20.40 -1.06 12.80
C GLY A 230 19.68 -0.73 11.49
N SER A 231 18.43 -1.14 11.32
CA SER A 231 17.64 -0.89 10.11
C SER A 231 17.34 0.61 9.92
N PRO A 232 17.54 1.18 8.71
CA PRO A 232 17.15 2.56 8.42
C PRO A 232 15.65 2.72 8.14
N TRP A 233 14.90 1.62 8.04
CA TRP A 233 13.48 1.62 7.67
C TRP A 233 12.55 2.07 8.79
N THR A 234 13.00 1.98 10.04
CA THR A 234 12.17 2.26 11.22
C THR A 234 12.13 3.75 11.61
N GLY A 235 12.71 4.63 10.80
CA GLY A 235 12.72 6.08 11.05
C GLY A 235 13.46 6.46 12.33
N SER A 236 12.79 7.17 13.22
CA SER A 236 13.35 7.55 14.53
C SER A 236 13.21 6.46 15.60
N LEU A 237 12.47 5.37 15.31
CA LEU A 237 12.26 4.24 16.21
C LEU A 237 13.30 3.16 15.90
N SER A 238 14.13 2.81 16.88
CA SER A 238 15.13 1.76 16.67
C SER A 238 14.58 0.38 17.09
N TYR A 239 15.03 -0.65 16.38
CA TYR A 239 14.75 -2.03 16.76
C TYR A 239 15.19 -2.31 18.20
N GLU A 240 16.36 -1.76 18.59
CA GLU A 240 16.99 -1.95 19.90
C GLU A 240 16.20 -1.29 21.03
N ASP A 241 15.63 -0.10 20.80
CA ASP A 241 14.83 0.62 21.80
C ASP A 241 13.53 -0.11 22.16
N HIS A 242 13.12 -1.04 21.31
CA HIS A 242 11.93 -1.88 21.48
C HIS A 242 12.26 -3.35 21.73
N ASP A 243 13.52 -3.70 22.03
CA ASP A 243 13.98 -5.09 22.27
C ASP A 243 13.57 -6.05 21.13
N GLY A 244 13.44 -5.54 19.90
CA GLY A 244 12.97 -6.30 18.73
C GLY A 244 11.47 -6.63 18.76
N ASP A 245 10.68 -6.02 19.63
CA ASP A 245 9.23 -6.20 19.66
C ASP A 245 8.52 -5.25 18.70
N LEU A 246 8.07 -5.81 17.56
CA LEU A 246 7.35 -5.09 16.51
C LEU A 246 6.04 -4.45 17.03
N VAL A 247 5.34 -5.10 17.95
CA VAL A 247 4.10 -4.56 18.55
C VAL A 247 4.40 -3.30 19.34
N SER A 248 5.44 -3.33 20.19
CA SER A 248 5.89 -2.17 20.97
C SER A 248 6.29 -0.99 20.06
N ALA A 249 7.04 -1.27 18.99
CA ALA A 249 7.47 -0.26 18.03
C ALA A 249 6.29 0.37 17.25
N ALA A 250 5.31 -0.45 16.81
CA ALA A 250 4.12 0.03 16.11
C ALA A 250 3.23 0.92 17.02
N VAL A 251 3.13 0.59 18.32
CA VAL A 251 2.46 1.45 19.31
C VAL A 251 3.17 2.79 19.44
N ALA A 252 4.50 2.78 19.56
CA ALA A 252 5.30 4.01 19.66
C ALA A 252 5.17 4.90 18.43
N LEU A 253 5.07 4.28 17.23
CA LEU A 253 4.77 4.98 15.97
C LEU A 253 3.39 5.65 15.98
N GLY A 254 2.46 5.15 16.80
CA GLY A 254 1.05 5.58 16.79
C GLY A 254 0.27 4.95 15.62
N ALA A 255 0.64 3.75 15.21
CA ALA A 255 -0.09 3.01 14.21
C ALA A 255 -1.45 2.51 14.73
N ALA A 256 -2.40 2.28 13.82
CA ALA A 256 -3.68 1.62 14.09
C ALA A 256 -3.57 0.11 13.87
N ALA A 257 -2.66 -0.31 12.99
CA ALA A 257 -2.40 -1.71 12.68
C ALA A 257 -0.90 -1.99 12.54
N VAL A 258 -0.55 -3.24 12.79
CA VAL A 258 0.73 -3.82 12.40
C VAL A 258 0.50 -4.80 11.25
N ALA A 259 1.30 -4.64 10.19
CA ALA A 259 1.19 -5.41 8.95
C ALA A 259 2.51 -6.16 8.67
N PRO A 260 2.77 -7.28 9.35
CA PRO A 260 4.00 -8.05 9.16
C PRO A 260 3.89 -9.03 8.00
N ALA A 261 5.03 -9.42 7.42
CA ALA A 261 5.11 -10.65 6.65
C ALA A 261 4.60 -11.83 7.51
N TYR A 262 3.66 -12.64 6.99
CA TYR A 262 2.97 -13.64 7.79
C TYR A 262 3.87 -14.82 8.21
N ALA A 263 4.98 -15.05 7.50
CA ALA A 263 5.79 -16.25 7.64
C ALA A 263 7.29 -15.98 7.75
N GLU A 264 7.96 -16.83 8.50
CA GLU A 264 9.41 -17.02 8.49
C GLU A 264 9.76 -18.46 8.12
N PRO A 265 10.80 -18.65 7.25
CA PRO A 265 11.51 -17.63 6.48
C PRO A 265 10.59 -16.80 5.59
N TYR A 266 10.98 -15.57 5.25
CA TYR A 266 10.20 -14.70 4.37
C TYR A 266 9.81 -15.41 3.07
N GLY A 267 8.50 -15.39 2.74
CA GLY A 267 7.94 -16.04 1.57
C GLY A 267 7.72 -17.55 1.71
N ALA A 268 8.04 -18.15 2.86
CA ALA A 268 7.71 -19.55 3.13
C ALA A 268 6.19 -19.75 3.30
N THR A 269 5.75 -20.97 3.04
CA THR A 269 4.38 -21.44 3.21
C THR A 269 4.35 -22.63 4.15
N THR A 270 3.19 -23.06 4.60
CA THR A 270 3.02 -24.29 5.40
C THR A 270 3.53 -25.57 4.69
N ALA A 271 3.83 -25.50 3.39
CA ALA A 271 4.43 -26.60 2.64
C ALA A 271 5.96 -26.64 2.77
N ASP A 272 6.59 -25.56 3.23
CA ASP A 272 8.03 -25.42 3.26
C ASP A 272 8.63 -25.87 4.60
N PRO A 273 9.77 -26.59 4.59
CA PRO A 273 10.46 -26.97 5.82
C PRO A 273 10.90 -25.73 6.61
N GLY A 274 10.63 -25.76 7.93
CA GLY A 274 11.03 -24.66 8.82
C GLY A 274 10.06 -23.46 8.81
N PHE A 275 8.91 -23.58 8.12
CA PHE A 275 7.86 -22.57 8.21
C PHE A 275 7.48 -22.28 9.67
N ARG A 276 7.39 -21.01 10.01
CA ARG A 276 6.87 -20.50 11.28
C ARG A 276 5.88 -19.36 10.97
N LEU A 277 4.71 -19.44 11.55
CA LEU A 277 3.72 -18.36 11.49
C LEU A 277 4.19 -17.21 12.38
N VAL A 278 4.38 -16.02 11.81
CA VAL A 278 4.75 -14.80 12.55
C VAL A 278 3.55 -14.26 13.33
N THR A 279 2.38 -14.24 12.68
CA THR A 279 1.12 -13.78 13.26
C THR A 279 0.35 -14.91 13.95
N ASP A 280 1.04 -15.66 14.80
CA ASP A 280 0.40 -16.67 15.63
C ASP A 280 -0.53 -16.06 16.69
N ARG A 281 -1.28 -16.90 17.39
CA ARG A 281 -2.24 -16.46 18.42
C ARG A 281 -1.58 -15.56 19.49
N GLU A 282 -0.36 -15.86 19.91
CA GLU A 282 0.33 -15.08 20.92
C GLU A 282 0.68 -13.68 20.42
N PHE A 283 1.16 -13.57 19.18
CA PHE A 283 1.40 -12.28 18.53
C PHE A 283 0.12 -11.45 18.41
N VAL A 284 -0.97 -12.06 17.94
CA VAL A 284 -2.27 -11.41 17.76
C VAL A 284 -2.81 -10.92 19.11
N ASP A 285 -2.81 -11.77 20.15
CA ASP A 285 -3.31 -11.40 21.48
C ASP A 285 -2.50 -10.24 22.10
N ARG A 286 -1.17 -10.19 21.88
CA ARG A 286 -0.32 -9.07 22.33
C ARG A 286 -0.65 -7.78 21.57
N ALA A 287 -0.83 -7.84 20.27
CA ALA A 287 -1.19 -6.69 19.43
C ALA A 287 -2.56 -6.12 19.84
N HIS A 288 -3.56 -7.00 20.01
CA HIS A 288 -4.89 -6.61 20.47
C HIS A 288 -4.88 -5.98 21.87
N ALA A 289 -4.10 -6.56 22.80
CA ALA A 289 -3.93 -5.98 24.16
C ALA A 289 -3.30 -4.58 24.11
N ALA A 290 -2.49 -4.30 23.09
CA ALA A 290 -1.87 -3.00 22.84
C ALA A 290 -2.77 -2.05 22.00
N GLY A 291 -3.95 -2.50 21.55
CA GLY A 291 -4.92 -1.71 20.77
C GLY A 291 -4.62 -1.65 19.26
N LEU A 292 -3.73 -2.50 18.76
CA LEU A 292 -3.40 -2.62 17.33
C LEU A 292 -4.24 -3.71 16.65
N ALA A 293 -4.66 -3.45 15.42
CA ALA A 293 -5.11 -4.49 14.50
C ALA A 293 -3.89 -5.25 13.91
N VAL A 294 -4.12 -6.48 13.46
CA VAL A 294 -3.10 -7.33 12.82
C VAL A 294 -3.53 -7.69 11.42
N VAL A 295 -2.72 -7.29 10.42
CA VAL A 295 -3.04 -7.45 8.98
C VAL A 295 -1.82 -8.01 8.25
N PRO A 296 -1.62 -9.33 8.27
CA PRO A 296 -0.47 -9.95 7.61
C PRO A 296 -0.58 -9.99 6.09
N TRP A 297 0.59 -10.02 5.43
CA TRP A 297 0.76 -10.06 3.96
C TRP A 297 1.87 -11.05 3.56
N THR A 298 1.95 -11.52 2.30
CA THR A 298 0.88 -11.70 1.34
C THR A 298 0.45 -13.15 1.40
N VAL A 299 -0.74 -13.43 1.90
CA VAL A 299 -1.19 -14.79 2.21
C VAL A 299 -1.97 -15.35 1.03
N ASN A 300 -1.46 -16.39 0.35
CA ASN A 300 -1.99 -16.85 -0.93
C ASN A 300 -2.45 -18.32 -0.96
N ALA A 301 -1.77 -19.19 -0.22
CA ALA A 301 -2.13 -20.61 -0.17
C ALA A 301 -3.37 -20.82 0.71
N GLU A 302 -4.34 -21.62 0.27
CA GLU A 302 -5.60 -21.82 1.02
C GLU A 302 -5.37 -22.32 2.45
N ARG A 303 -4.36 -23.18 2.65
CA ARG A 303 -4.00 -23.66 3.99
C ARG A 303 -3.43 -22.55 4.87
N ASP A 304 -2.63 -21.65 4.30
CA ASP A 304 -2.03 -20.52 5.02
C ASP A 304 -3.10 -19.47 5.35
N LEU A 305 -4.03 -19.21 4.42
CA LEU A 305 -5.19 -18.35 4.65
C LEU A 305 -6.01 -18.86 5.85
N ALA A 306 -6.33 -20.15 5.87
CA ALA A 306 -7.07 -20.75 6.98
C ALA A 306 -6.30 -20.62 8.31
N LEU A 307 -5.00 -20.89 8.30
CA LEU A 307 -4.14 -20.79 9.49
C LEU A 307 -4.08 -19.37 10.06
N VAL A 308 -3.94 -18.37 9.19
CA VAL A 308 -3.87 -16.96 9.58
C VAL A 308 -5.23 -16.49 10.13
N ILE A 309 -6.34 -16.86 9.47
CA ILE A 309 -7.70 -16.56 9.97
C ILE A 309 -7.93 -17.21 11.35
N GLU A 310 -7.51 -18.47 11.54
CA GLU A 310 -7.63 -19.20 12.81
C GLU A 310 -6.79 -18.57 13.94
N ALA A 311 -5.66 -17.92 13.59
CA ALA A 311 -4.87 -17.17 14.55
C ALA A 311 -5.61 -15.94 15.10
N GLY A 312 -6.64 -15.45 14.42
CA GLY A 312 -7.53 -14.39 14.92
C GLY A 312 -7.10 -12.98 14.50
N VAL A 313 -6.42 -12.85 13.36
CA VAL A 313 -6.08 -11.55 12.77
C VAL A 313 -7.33 -10.75 12.39
N ASP A 314 -7.22 -9.42 12.26
CA ASP A 314 -8.34 -8.53 11.94
C ASP A 314 -8.62 -8.45 10.45
N GLY A 315 -7.63 -8.74 9.63
CA GLY A 315 -7.70 -8.80 8.17
C GLY A 315 -6.48 -9.51 7.61
N LEU A 316 -6.42 -9.63 6.31
CA LEU A 316 -5.24 -10.15 5.59
C LEU A 316 -5.15 -9.60 4.17
N ILE A 317 -3.93 -9.43 3.69
CA ILE A 317 -3.63 -9.00 2.32
C ILE A 317 -3.31 -10.22 1.47
N THR A 318 -4.03 -10.37 0.32
CA THR A 318 -3.89 -11.53 -0.56
C THR A 318 -3.97 -11.17 -2.05
N ASP A 319 -3.19 -11.89 -2.87
CA ASP A 319 -3.30 -11.84 -4.33
C ASP A 319 -4.58 -12.54 -4.86
N TYR A 320 -5.24 -13.34 -4.02
CA TYR A 320 -6.38 -14.18 -4.39
C TYR A 320 -7.59 -13.95 -3.47
N PRO A 321 -8.26 -12.78 -3.57
CA PRO A 321 -9.43 -12.47 -2.75
C PRO A 321 -10.53 -13.54 -2.85
N ASP A 322 -10.66 -14.20 -4.01
CA ASP A 322 -11.61 -15.29 -4.23
C ASP A 322 -11.39 -16.52 -3.33
N ARG A 323 -10.12 -16.81 -3.00
CA ARG A 323 -9.79 -17.93 -2.09
C ARG A 323 -10.14 -17.59 -0.65
N ALA A 324 -9.75 -16.41 -0.20
CA ALA A 324 -10.04 -15.96 1.16
C ALA A 324 -11.55 -15.78 1.37
N ALA A 325 -12.28 -15.19 0.42
CA ALA A 325 -13.73 -15.04 0.51
C ALA A 325 -14.49 -16.37 0.67
N ARG A 326 -13.99 -17.47 0.09
CA ARG A 326 -14.58 -18.81 0.29
C ARG A 326 -14.39 -19.36 1.71
N LEU A 327 -13.31 -18.98 2.38
CA LEU A 327 -13.03 -19.41 3.75
C LEU A 327 -13.79 -18.62 4.81
N LEU A 328 -14.26 -17.41 4.44
CA LEU A 328 -14.99 -16.50 5.32
C LEU A 328 -16.51 -16.70 5.27
N GLN A 329 -17.03 -17.55 4.36
CA GLN A 329 -18.45 -17.94 4.24
C GLN A 329 -18.79 -19.07 5.18
#